data_6ed3b6f781c6d4051ebf5339d4bce577
#
_entry.id   6ed3b6f781c6d4051ebf5339d4bce577
#
_cell.length_a   1.000
_cell.length_b   1.000
_cell.length_c   1.000
_cell.angle_alpha   90.00
_cell.angle_beta   90.00
_cell.angle_gamma   90.00
#
_symmetry.space_group_name_H-M   'P 1'
#
loop_
_entity.id
_entity.type
_entity.pdbx_description
1 polymer ?
#
loop_
_entity_poly.entity_id
_entity_poly.type
_entity_poly.pdbx_seq_one_letter_code
_entity_poly.pdbx_strand_id
1 'polypeptide(L)'
;MGMKSPAKKKEIVKRSRPTDAELGKIDSNNGDAGKIISNLTAGHKSIEYEARDIALYDIRVNADNEIFRQADTQEDIVQLAEDIQRNGLMHNLVVFPQEENGKTVYVLLSGERRYRAMEYLEKRGDATWNTIKNCNVITTSLSENEKKVLLYSANLQVRGGFADEQIRRKAVAEFVVCLQNEPFNMTEKDAKKAIKEVSATTAKQI
;
A
#
# COMPACT_ATOMS: atom_id res chain seq x y z
N MET A 1 -41.24 -32.11 39.37
CA MET A 1 -41.56 -32.04 37.93
C MET A 1 -41.03 -30.71 37.39
N GLY A 2 -39.86 -30.70 36.80
CA GLY A 2 -39.22 -29.48 36.24
C GLY A 2 -39.33 -29.53 34.72
N MET A 3 -40.05 -28.57 34.15
CA MET A 3 -40.18 -28.41 32.71
C MET A 3 -38.90 -27.82 32.12
N LYS A 4 -38.26 -28.56 31.20
CA LYS A 4 -37.13 -28.06 30.40
C LYS A 4 -37.67 -27.18 29.26
N SER A 5 -37.25 -25.93 29.22
CA SER A 5 -37.50 -24.99 28.12
C SER A 5 -36.84 -25.47 26.81
N PRO A 6 -37.48 -25.37 25.65
CA PRO A 6 -36.86 -25.80 24.39
C PRO A 6 -35.81 -24.83 23.91
N ALA A 7 -34.63 -25.36 23.50
CA ALA A 7 -33.54 -24.61 22.94
C ALA A 7 -33.94 -23.98 21.60
N LYS A 8 -33.75 -22.65 21.49
CA LYS A 8 -33.92 -21.90 20.23
C LYS A 8 -32.91 -22.39 19.19
N LYS A 9 -33.36 -23.02 18.12
CA LYS A 9 -32.55 -23.30 16.94
C LYS A 9 -32.02 -21.97 16.35
N LYS A 10 -30.70 -21.80 16.29
CA LYS A 10 -30.09 -20.70 15.54
C LYS A 10 -30.33 -20.94 14.05
N GLU A 11 -31.05 -20.05 13.44
CA GLU A 11 -31.27 -20.01 11.98
C GLU A 11 -29.92 -19.67 11.31
N ILE A 12 -29.41 -20.62 10.53
CA ILE A 12 -28.20 -20.39 9.73
C ILE A 12 -28.64 -19.58 8.51
N VAL A 13 -28.38 -18.27 8.52
CA VAL A 13 -28.57 -17.41 7.35
C VAL A 13 -27.58 -17.89 6.28
N LYS A 14 -28.09 -18.59 5.27
CA LYS A 14 -27.34 -18.94 4.07
C LYS A 14 -27.03 -17.64 3.31
N ARG A 15 -25.81 -17.16 3.40
CA ARG A 15 -25.33 -16.10 2.52
C ARG A 15 -25.30 -16.65 1.10
N SER A 16 -26.13 -16.11 0.21
CA SER A 16 -26.07 -16.39 -1.22
C SER A 16 -24.71 -15.90 -1.76
N ARG A 17 -24.11 -16.67 -2.67
CA ARG A 17 -22.94 -16.19 -3.41
C ARG A 17 -23.34 -14.94 -4.20
N PRO A 18 -22.49 -13.88 -4.22
CA PRO A 18 -22.78 -12.72 -5.05
C PRO A 18 -22.85 -13.15 -6.52
N THR A 19 -23.73 -12.53 -7.27
CA THR A 19 -23.89 -12.76 -8.71
C THR A 19 -22.73 -12.16 -9.48
N ASP A 20 -22.44 -12.65 -10.69
CA ASP A 20 -21.37 -12.11 -11.54
C ASP A 20 -21.52 -10.60 -11.80
N ALA A 21 -22.75 -10.08 -11.80
CA ALA A 21 -23.04 -8.64 -11.89
C ALA A 21 -22.66 -7.85 -10.62
N GLU A 22 -22.66 -8.49 -9.45
CA GLU A 22 -22.20 -7.91 -8.19
C GLU A 22 -20.70 -8.05 -8.03
N LEU A 23 -20.09 -9.14 -8.55
CA LEU A 23 -18.63 -9.33 -8.62
C LEU A 23 -17.96 -8.35 -9.59
N GLY A 24 -18.63 -7.98 -10.69
CA GLY A 24 -18.14 -6.96 -11.64
C GLY A 24 -18.16 -5.52 -11.09
N LYS A 25 -18.76 -5.29 -9.92
CA LYS A 25 -18.74 -4.00 -9.20
C LYS A 25 -17.72 -3.94 -8.08
N ILE A 26 -17.08 -5.04 -7.78
CA ILE A 26 -15.93 -5.06 -6.86
C ILE A 26 -14.71 -4.78 -7.71
N ASP A 27 -14.36 -3.49 -7.87
CA ASP A 27 -13.08 -3.07 -8.40
C ASP A 27 -11.97 -3.64 -7.51
N SER A 28 -11.54 -4.84 -7.88
CA SER A 28 -10.57 -5.65 -7.13
C SER A 28 -9.15 -5.06 -7.11
N ASN A 29 -8.94 -3.90 -7.75
CA ASN A 29 -7.62 -3.32 -7.95
C ASN A 29 -7.42 -1.88 -7.45
N ASN A 30 -8.44 -1.23 -6.93
CA ASN A 30 -8.22 0.08 -6.30
C ASN A 30 -7.86 -0.11 -4.83
N GLY A 31 -6.57 -0.32 -4.55
CA GLY A 31 -6.02 -0.10 -3.24
C GLY A 31 -6.40 1.30 -2.74
N ASP A 32 -6.61 1.46 -1.42
CA ASP A 32 -7.09 2.71 -0.83
C ASP A 32 -6.28 3.96 -1.24
N ALA A 33 -5.01 3.81 -1.63
CA ALA A 33 -4.17 4.88 -2.16
C ALA A 33 -4.71 5.51 -3.46
N GLY A 34 -5.29 4.72 -4.36
CA GLY A 34 -5.90 5.23 -5.61
C GLY A 34 -7.16 6.04 -5.35
N LYS A 35 -7.96 5.64 -4.36
CA LYS A 35 -9.14 6.40 -3.93
C LYS A 35 -8.79 7.74 -3.31
N ILE A 36 -7.64 7.83 -2.64
CA ILE A 36 -7.19 9.08 -2.01
C ILE A 36 -6.78 10.09 -3.06
N ILE A 37 -6.00 9.70 -4.05
CA ILE A 37 -5.67 10.61 -5.16
C ILE A 37 -6.92 11.00 -5.92
N SER A 38 -7.83 10.07 -6.22
CA SER A 38 -9.12 10.37 -6.83
C SER A 38 -9.95 11.37 -6.03
N ASN A 39 -9.89 11.29 -4.69
CA ASN A 39 -10.59 12.23 -3.81
C ASN A 39 -9.85 13.55 -3.60
N LEU A 40 -8.52 13.54 -3.69
CA LEU A 40 -7.67 14.72 -3.53
C LEU A 40 -7.53 15.52 -4.82
N THR A 41 -7.57 14.87 -5.98
CA THR A 41 -7.62 15.54 -7.28
C THR A 41 -9.08 15.76 -7.66
N ALA A 42 -9.55 16.98 -7.65
CA ALA A 42 -10.88 17.38 -8.13
C ALA A 42 -11.18 16.99 -9.60
N GLY A 43 -10.30 16.24 -10.25
CA GLY A 43 -10.35 15.81 -11.64
C GLY A 43 -10.44 14.29 -11.85
N HIS A 44 -10.72 13.48 -10.83
CA HIS A 44 -11.00 12.03 -10.96
C HIS A 44 -10.00 11.23 -11.79
N LYS A 45 -8.69 11.39 -11.54
CA LYS A 45 -7.69 10.56 -12.16
C LYS A 45 -7.69 9.19 -11.47
N SER A 46 -8.23 8.16 -12.13
CA SER A 46 -8.09 6.78 -11.66
C SER A 46 -6.66 6.31 -11.88
N ILE A 47 -6.09 5.59 -10.91
CA ILE A 47 -4.79 4.96 -11.06
C ILE A 47 -4.99 3.57 -11.62
N GLU A 48 -4.40 3.34 -12.78
CA GLU A 48 -4.42 2.06 -13.46
C GLU A 48 -3.14 1.28 -13.14
N TYR A 49 -3.28 -0.04 -13.02
CA TYR A 49 -2.20 -0.96 -12.73
C TYR A 49 -2.17 -2.10 -13.73
N GLU A 50 -0.97 -2.54 -14.06
CA GLU A 50 -0.73 -3.77 -14.81
C GLU A 50 0.08 -4.73 -13.94
N ALA A 51 -0.32 -6.00 -13.88
CA ALA A 51 0.45 -7.03 -13.18
C ALA A 51 1.62 -7.49 -14.04
N ARG A 52 2.85 -7.39 -13.51
CA ARG A 52 4.08 -7.85 -14.18
C ARG A 52 4.98 -8.62 -13.23
N ASP A 53 5.68 -9.61 -13.80
CA ASP A 53 6.81 -10.25 -13.14
C ASP A 53 8.05 -9.40 -13.37
N ILE A 54 8.75 -9.03 -12.30
CA ILE A 54 9.88 -8.10 -12.35
C ILE A 54 11.09 -8.75 -11.69
N ALA A 55 12.25 -8.70 -12.34
CA ALA A 55 13.50 -9.15 -11.72
C ALA A 55 13.81 -8.30 -10.48
N LEU A 56 14.21 -8.95 -9.39
CA LEU A 56 14.47 -8.30 -8.11
C LEU A 56 15.46 -7.13 -8.25
N TYR A 57 16.52 -7.30 -9.05
CA TYR A 57 17.55 -6.28 -9.25
C TYR A 57 17.13 -5.14 -10.19
N ASP A 58 15.99 -5.23 -10.87
CA ASP A 58 15.41 -4.12 -11.64
C ASP A 58 14.51 -3.23 -10.76
N ILE A 59 14.23 -3.65 -9.52
CA ILE A 59 13.48 -2.85 -8.55
C ILE A 59 14.43 -1.90 -7.81
N ARG A 60 13.97 -0.67 -7.59
CA ARG A 60 14.67 0.37 -6.84
C ARG A 60 13.87 0.78 -5.61
N VAL A 61 14.55 0.95 -4.52
CA VAL A 61 13.97 1.54 -3.31
C VAL A 61 13.73 3.03 -3.57
N ASN A 62 12.58 3.54 -3.16
CA ASN A 62 12.25 4.95 -3.29
C ASN A 62 13.00 5.76 -2.23
N ALA A 63 13.73 6.80 -2.65
CA ALA A 63 14.46 7.68 -1.74
C ALA A 63 13.52 8.43 -0.78
N ASP A 64 12.35 8.87 -1.27
CA ASP A 64 11.34 9.57 -0.46
C ASP A 64 10.75 8.69 0.66
N ASN A 65 10.99 7.37 0.64
CA ASN A 65 10.53 6.45 1.68
C ASN A 65 11.49 6.34 2.89
N GLU A 66 12.61 7.04 2.87
CA GLU A 66 13.64 6.95 3.92
C GLU A 66 13.10 7.29 5.31
N ILE A 67 12.21 8.29 5.40
CA ILE A 67 11.58 8.70 6.65
C ILE A 67 10.80 7.55 7.32
N PHE A 68 10.18 6.67 6.54
CA PHE A 68 9.43 5.52 7.04
C PHE A 68 10.31 4.32 7.33
N ARG A 69 11.48 4.23 6.67
CA ARG A 69 12.44 3.12 6.83
C ARG A 69 13.09 3.12 8.21
N GLN A 70 13.28 4.29 8.83
CA GLN A 70 13.88 4.45 10.14
C GLN A 70 13.14 3.70 11.26
N ALA A 71 11.88 3.35 11.06
CA ALA A 71 11.07 2.60 12.02
C ALA A 71 11.23 1.08 11.94
N ASP A 72 11.95 0.55 10.94
CA ASP A 72 12.08 -0.90 10.71
C ASP A 72 13.41 -1.42 11.27
N THR A 73 13.36 -2.44 12.12
CA THR A 73 14.56 -3.14 12.59
C THR A 73 14.99 -4.23 11.60
N GLN A 74 16.24 -4.70 11.71
CA GLN A 74 16.70 -5.83 10.90
C GLN A 74 15.96 -7.11 11.28
N GLU A 75 15.66 -7.30 12.56
CA GLU A 75 14.90 -8.42 13.06
C GLU A 75 13.50 -8.51 12.47
N ASP A 76 12.80 -7.38 12.35
CA ASP A 76 11.48 -7.32 11.71
C ASP A 76 11.53 -7.77 10.23
N ILE A 77 12.60 -7.42 9.52
CA ILE A 77 12.79 -7.82 8.12
C ILE A 77 13.07 -9.32 8.02
N VAL A 78 13.89 -9.88 8.93
CA VAL A 78 14.18 -11.33 8.98
C VAL A 78 12.92 -12.14 9.29
N GLN A 79 12.13 -11.71 10.28
CA GLN A 79 10.87 -12.38 10.61
C GLN A 79 9.88 -12.34 9.43
N LEU A 80 9.78 -11.21 8.77
CA LEU A 80 8.95 -11.09 7.56
C LEU A 80 9.47 -11.97 6.42
N ALA A 81 10.79 -12.10 6.26
CA ALA A 81 11.39 -12.98 5.26
C ALA A 81 11.04 -14.45 5.51
N GLU A 82 11.13 -14.90 6.76
CA GLU A 82 10.73 -16.26 7.14
C GLU A 82 9.24 -16.52 6.92
N ASP A 83 8.39 -15.51 7.17
CA ASP A 83 6.96 -15.61 6.90
C ASP A 83 6.68 -15.71 5.39
N ILE A 84 7.31 -14.86 4.59
CA ILE A 84 7.20 -14.90 3.13
C ILE A 84 7.73 -16.22 2.56
N GLN A 85 8.81 -16.77 3.11
CA GLN A 85 9.36 -18.06 2.68
C GLN A 85 8.38 -19.21 2.94
N ARG A 86 7.65 -19.16 4.06
CA ARG A 86 6.68 -20.21 4.44
C ARG A 86 5.35 -20.08 3.70
N ASN A 87 4.84 -18.87 3.59
CA ASN A 87 3.46 -18.60 3.18
C ASN A 87 3.34 -17.97 1.78
N GLY A 88 4.47 -17.60 1.17
CA GLY A 88 4.50 -16.84 -0.07
C GLY A 88 4.20 -15.34 0.11
N LEU A 89 4.27 -14.60 -0.96
CA LEU A 89 3.98 -13.16 -0.98
C LEU A 89 2.47 -12.93 -1.05
N MET A 90 1.83 -12.63 0.08
CA MET A 90 0.36 -12.44 0.15
C MET A 90 -0.12 -11.12 -0.46
N HIS A 91 0.72 -10.08 -0.48
CA HIS A 91 0.39 -8.76 -1.02
C HIS A 91 1.46 -8.32 -2.00
N ASN A 92 1.03 -7.96 -3.20
CA ASN A 92 1.94 -7.55 -4.28
C ASN A 92 2.67 -6.24 -3.97
N LEU A 93 3.86 -6.08 -4.54
CA LEU A 93 4.55 -4.81 -4.56
C LEU A 93 3.83 -3.85 -5.51
N VAL A 94 3.84 -2.55 -5.19
CA VAL A 94 3.38 -1.50 -6.10
C VAL A 94 4.58 -0.67 -6.52
N VAL A 95 4.76 -0.55 -7.83
CA VAL A 95 5.92 0.13 -8.42
C VAL A 95 5.48 1.05 -9.56
N PHE A 96 6.32 2.01 -9.89
CA PHE A 96 6.19 2.79 -11.13
C PHE A 96 7.44 2.66 -11.99
N PRO A 97 7.32 2.62 -13.33
CA PRO A 97 8.46 2.52 -14.23
C PRO A 97 9.21 3.84 -14.27
N GLN A 98 10.52 3.76 -14.37
CA GLN A 98 11.43 4.89 -14.54
C GLN A 98 12.55 4.50 -15.50
N GLU A 99 12.95 5.42 -16.38
CA GLU A 99 14.09 5.20 -17.25
C GLU A 99 15.40 5.59 -16.52
N GLU A 100 16.34 4.65 -16.48
CA GLU A 100 17.65 4.82 -15.88
C GLU A 100 18.71 4.29 -16.86
N ASN A 101 19.55 5.19 -17.42
CA ASN A 101 20.59 4.84 -18.39
C ASN A 101 20.09 4.05 -19.61
N GLY A 102 18.90 4.37 -20.12
CA GLY A 102 18.29 3.70 -21.28
C GLY A 102 17.69 2.33 -20.96
N LYS A 103 17.55 1.99 -19.69
CA LYS A 103 16.89 0.78 -19.22
C LYS A 103 15.72 1.14 -18.29
N THR A 104 14.60 0.45 -18.45
CA THR A 104 13.47 0.61 -17.54
C THR A 104 13.79 -0.08 -16.20
N VAL A 105 13.72 0.68 -15.12
CA VAL A 105 13.75 0.20 -13.74
C VAL A 105 12.41 0.48 -13.07
N TYR A 106 12.16 -0.16 -11.94
CA TYR A 106 10.87 -0.08 -11.25
C TYR A 106 11.06 0.46 -9.84
N VAL A 107 10.58 1.67 -9.58
CA VAL A 107 10.74 2.31 -8.27
C VAL A 107 9.57 1.95 -7.37
N LEU A 108 9.87 1.51 -6.15
CA LEU A 108 8.87 1.11 -5.17
C LEU A 108 8.01 2.29 -4.73
N LEU A 109 6.70 2.13 -4.82
CA LEU A 109 5.72 2.99 -4.19
C LEU A 109 5.24 2.38 -2.86
N SER A 110 4.99 1.07 -2.84
CA SER A 110 4.54 0.35 -1.64
C SER A 110 5.16 -1.05 -1.59
N GLY A 111 5.44 -1.50 -0.36
CA GLY A 111 5.95 -2.83 -0.10
C GLY A 111 7.46 -2.91 0.13
N GLU A 112 8.15 -1.82 0.49
CA GLU A 112 9.60 -1.82 0.72
C GLU A 112 10.05 -2.86 1.74
N ARG A 113 9.33 -3.06 2.85
CA ARG A 113 9.67 -4.11 3.82
C ARG A 113 9.66 -5.51 3.19
N ARG A 114 8.64 -5.79 2.35
CA ARG A 114 8.54 -7.06 1.62
C ARG A 114 9.66 -7.21 0.59
N TYR A 115 9.99 -6.15 -0.14
CA TYR A 115 11.13 -6.13 -1.04
C TYR A 115 12.44 -6.46 -0.31
N ARG A 116 12.72 -5.80 0.82
CA ARG A 116 13.92 -6.05 1.64
C ARG A 116 13.95 -7.47 2.20
N ALA A 117 12.80 -8.02 2.56
CA ALA A 117 12.68 -9.41 3.01
C ALA A 117 13.02 -10.40 1.88
N MET A 118 12.52 -10.17 0.65
CA MET A 118 12.83 -11.01 -0.50
C MET A 118 14.29 -10.86 -0.94
N GLU A 119 14.86 -9.65 -0.89
CA GLU A 119 16.29 -9.42 -1.11
C GLU A 119 17.16 -10.16 -0.09
N TYR A 120 16.72 -10.23 1.17
CA TYR A 120 17.38 -11.01 2.21
C TYR A 120 17.37 -12.52 1.90
N LEU A 121 16.23 -13.06 1.43
CA LEU A 121 16.11 -14.47 1.05
C LEU A 121 16.99 -14.80 -0.16
N GLU A 122 16.98 -13.96 -1.18
CA GLU A 122 17.82 -14.12 -2.38
C GLU A 122 19.31 -14.14 -2.01
N LYS A 123 19.77 -13.20 -1.19
CA LYS A 123 21.17 -13.14 -0.70
C LYS A 123 21.57 -14.37 0.10
N ARG A 124 20.63 -15.10 0.66
CA ARG A 124 20.86 -16.40 1.33
C ARG A 124 20.83 -17.59 0.37
N GLY A 125 20.70 -17.36 -0.92
CA GLY A 125 20.74 -18.39 -1.97
C GLY A 125 19.37 -18.94 -2.37
N ASP A 126 18.27 -18.33 -1.93
CA ASP A 126 16.94 -18.70 -2.39
C ASP A 126 16.61 -18.03 -3.73
N ALA A 127 16.98 -18.72 -4.83
CA ALA A 127 16.78 -18.22 -6.18
C ALA A 127 15.30 -18.03 -6.58
N THR A 128 14.35 -18.52 -5.79
CA THR A 128 12.91 -18.31 -6.01
C THR A 128 12.59 -16.81 -6.09
N TRP A 129 13.34 -15.98 -5.34
CA TRP A 129 13.11 -14.55 -5.22
C TRP A 129 13.90 -13.69 -6.22
N ASN A 130 14.62 -14.29 -7.18
CA ASN A 130 15.25 -13.53 -8.27
C ASN A 130 14.26 -12.77 -9.15
N THR A 131 12.99 -13.20 -9.15
CA THR A 131 11.89 -12.56 -9.87
C THR A 131 10.68 -12.45 -8.96
N ILE A 132 10.19 -11.23 -8.78
CA ILE A 132 9.00 -10.97 -7.99
C ILE A 132 7.77 -11.07 -8.90
N LYS A 133 6.87 -11.99 -8.55
CA LYS A 133 5.66 -12.26 -9.33
C LYS A 133 4.57 -11.24 -9.06
N ASN A 134 3.80 -10.94 -10.12
CA ASN A 134 2.59 -10.12 -10.03
C ASN A 134 2.78 -8.75 -9.36
N CYS A 135 3.90 -8.06 -9.61
CA CYS A 135 4.04 -6.67 -9.18
C CYS A 135 2.98 -5.80 -9.86
N ASN A 136 2.32 -4.93 -9.10
CA ASN A 136 1.38 -3.95 -9.63
C ASN A 136 2.16 -2.76 -10.17
N VAL A 137 2.33 -2.68 -11.47
CA VAL A 137 3.01 -1.58 -12.16
C VAL A 137 2.00 -0.49 -12.47
N ILE A 138 2.23 0.73 -11.98
CA ILE A 138 1.39 1.89 -12.29
C ILE A 138 1.62 2.28 -13.75
N THR A 139 0.54 2.31 -14.54
CA THR A 139 0.55 2.72 -15.95
C THR A 139 0.09 4.14 -16.16
N THR A 140 -0.63 4.71 -15.19
CA THR A 140 -1.05 6.12 -15.20
C THR A 140 0.15 7.05 -15.11
N SER A 141 0.23 8.04 -16.01
CA SER A 141 1.26 9.09 -15.94
C SER A 141 1.02 9.96 -14.71
N LEU A 142 2.00 10.00 -13.82
CA LEU A 142 1.99 10.76 -12.57
C LEU A 142 3.17 11.73 -12.54
N SER A 143 2.93 12.95 -12.08
CA SER A 143 3.99 13.89 -11.71
C SER A 143 4.76 13.39 -10.48
N GLU A 144 5.95 13.91 -10.24
CA GLU A 144 6.74 13.54 -9.06
C GLU A 144 6.01 13.84 -7.75
N ASN A 145 5.25 14.94 -7.72
CA ASN A 145 4.46 15.30 -6.54
C ASN A 145 3.28 14.36 -6.31
N GLU A 146 2.59 13.91 -7.38
CA GLU A 146 1.55 12.89 -7.27
C GLU A 146 2.10 11.55 -6.75
N LYS A 147 3.29 11.14 -7.20
CA LYS A 147 3.98 9.94 -6.69
C LYS A 147 4.29 10.06 -5.19
N LYS A 148 4.76 11.23 -4.73
CA LYS A 148 4.99 11.49 -3.30
C LYS A 148 3.71 11.43 -2.49
N VAL A 149 2.65 12.06 -2.96
CA VAL A 149 1.33 12.01 -2.31
C VAL A 149 0.83 10.57 -2.17
N LEU A 150 0.99 9.72 -3.20
CA LEU A 150 0.68 8.29 -3.12
C LEU A 150 1.52 7.57 -2.07
N LEU A 151 2.83 7.83 -2.07
CA LEU A 151 3.76 7.22 -1.11
C LEU A 151 3.38 7.55 0.34
N TYR A 152 3.17 8.84 0.63
CA TYR A 152 2.79 9.27 1.98
C TYR A 152 1.42 8.72 2.39
N SER A 153 0.45 8.75 1.48
CA SER A 153 -0.89 8.19 1.72
C SER A 153 -0.83 6.70 2.07
N ALA A 154 -0.12 5.91 1.28
CA ALA A 154 0.02 4.47 1.50
C ALA A 154 0.67 4.15 2.85
N ASN A 155 1.75 4.87 3.22
CA ASN A 155 2.44 4.64 4.48
C ASN A 155 1.63 5.11 5.71
N LEU A 156 0.93 6.24 5.62
CA LEU A 156 0.10 6.74 6.73
C LEU A 156 -1.14 5.89 6.98
N GLN A 157 -1.67 5.21 5.96
CA GLN A 157 -2.82 4.31 6.10
C GLN A 157 -2.44 2.96 6.71
N VAL A 158 -1.35 2.36 6.24
CA VAL A 158 -0.97 0.98 6.61
C VAL A 158 -0.33 0.92 7.99
N ARG A 159 0.36 1.98 8.39
CA ARG A 159 1.00 2.05 9.70
C ARG A 159 0.01 2.63 10.72
N GLY A 160 -0.84 1.79 11.30
CA GLY A 160 -1.81 2.16 12.34
C GLY A 160 -1.20 2.67 13.65
N GLY A 161 0.12 2.77 13.74
CA GLY A 161 0.90 3.42 14.77
C GLY A 161 2.33 3.59 14.29
N PHE A 162 2.79 4.82 14.17
CA PHE A 162 4.22 5.09 14.14
C PHE A 162 4.76 4.79 15.54
N ALA A 163 5.78 3.96 15.63
CA ALA A 163 6.48 3.72 16.89
C ALA A 163 7.11 5.02 17.44
N ASP A 164 7.38 5.99 16.56
CA ASP A 164 7.94 7.30 16.89
C ASP A 164 7.03 8.43 16.38
N GLU A 165 6.49 9.20 17.30
CA GLU A 165 5.63 10.37 17.01
C GLU A 165 6.39 11.50 16.29
N GLN A 166 7.71 11.61 16.45
CA GLN A 166 8.51 12.62 15.73
C GLN A 166 8.60 12.27 14.24
N ILE A 167 8.80 10.99 13.91
CA ILE A 167 8.78 10.49 12.52
C ILE A 167 7.42 10.75 11.89
N ARG A 168 6.35 10.46 12.63
CA ARG A 168 4.98 10.74 12.19
C ARG A 168 4.75 12.22 11.88
N ARG A 169 5.15 13.11 12.79
CA ARG A 169 5.00 14.57 12.62
C ARG A 169 5.76 15.08 11.40
N LYS A 170 6.99 14.60 11.19
CA LYS A 170 7.80 14.93 10.02
C LYS A 170 7.12 14.45 8.74
N ALA A 171 6.67 13.21 8.68
CA ALA A 171 5.96 12.67 7.53
C ALA A 171 4.69 13.46 7.19
N VAL A 172 3.90 13.82 8.20
CA VAL A 172 2.69 14.65 8.02
C VAL A 172 3.06 16.04 7.50
N ALA A 173 4.12 16.67 8.02
CA ALA A 173 4.55 17.97 7.56
C ALA A 173 4.97 17.95 6.07
N GLU A 174 5.75 16.97 5.67
CA GLU A 174 6.15 16.79 4.28
C GLU A 174 4.94 16.49 3.38
N PHE A 175 4.00 15.69 3.85
CA PHE A 175 2.77 15.42 3.11
C PHE A 175 1.91 16.69 2.91
N VAL A 176 1.79 17.55 3.93
CA VAL A 176 1.13 18.86 3.79
C VAL A 176 1.78 19.67 2.68
N VAL A 177 3.12 19.73 2.64
CA VAL A 177 3.86 20.46 1.60
C VAL A 177 3.56 19.89 0.21
N CYS A 178 3.51 18.56 0.06
CA CYS A 178 3.13 17.94 -1.22
C CYS A 178 1.72 18.35 -1.66
N LEU A 179 0.76 18.42 -0.75
CA LEU A 179 -0.62 18.81 -1.06
C LEU A 179 -0.78 20.31 -1.35
N GLN A 180 0.15 21.15 -0.88
CA GLN A 180 0.17 22.59 -1.19
C GLN A 180 0.75 22.91 -2.58
N ASN A 181 1.53 21.97 -3.16
CA ASN A 181 2.14 22.12 -4.48
C ASN A 181 1.23 21.59 -5.60
N GLU A 182 1.58 21.95 -6.86
CA GLU A 182 0.89 21.40 -8.02
C GLU A 182 0.97 19.86 -8.09
N PRO A 183 -0.07 19.20 -8.58
CA PRO A 183 -1.33 19.74 -9.12
C PRO A 183 -2.41 20.01 -8.06
N PHE A 184 -2.16 19.77 -6.78
CA PHE A 184 -3.18 19.81 -5.72
C PHE A 184 -3.53 21.24 -5.27
N ASN A 185 -2.55 22.12 -5.12
CA ASN A 185 -2.70 23.54 -4.75
C ASN A 185 -3.63 23.79 -3.54
N MET A 186 -3.60 22.89 -2.54
CA MET A 186 -4.45 22.98 -1.37
C MET A 186 -3.98 24.07 -0.41
N THR A 187 -4.91 24.66 0.35
CA THR A 187 -4.52 25.45 1.51
C THR A 187 -3.98 24.52 2.61
N GLU A 188 -3.13 25.03 3.52
CA GLU A 188 -2.61 24.24 4.64
C GLU A 188 -3.74 23.61 5.48
N LYS A 189 -4.84 24.36 5.68
CA LYS A 189 -6.01 23.89 6.42
C LYS A 189 -6.67 22.70 5.71
N ASP A 190 -6.87 22.77 4.41
CA ASP A 190 -7.51 21.72 3.63
C ASP A 190 -6.60 20.50 3.52
N ALA A 191 -5.30 20.69 3.33
CA ALA A 191 -4.30 19.61 3.35
C ALA A 191 -4.30 18.85 4.68
N LYS A 192 -4.27 19.55 5.83
CA LYS A 192 -4.36 18.93 7.15
C LYS A 192 -5.67 18.18 7.38
N LYS A 193 -6.79 18.71 6.85
CA LYS A 193 -8.09 18.04 6.91
C LYS A 193 -8.08 16.74 6.09
N ALA A 194 -7.60 16.80 4.86
CA ALA A 194 -7.48 15.62 3.98
C ALA A 194 -6.62 14.51 4.62
N ILE A 195 -5.46 14.85 5.19
CA ILE A 195 -4.58 13.90 5.87
C ILE A 195 -5.29 13.26 7.08
N LYS A 196 -6.06 14.04 7.84
CA LYS A 196 -6.82 13.52 8.97
C LYS A 196 -7.90 12.54 8.54
N GLU A 197 -8.58 12.78 7.44
CA GLU A 197 -9.59 11.88 6.86
C GLU A 197 -8.95 10.56 6.41
N VAL A 198 -7.80 10.62 5.76
CA VAL A 198 -7.00 9.45 5.36
C VAL A 198 -6.63 8.59 6.57
N SER A 199 -6.14 9.21 7.63
CA SER A 199 -5.74 8.51 8.86
C SER A 199 -6.94 7.93 9.65
N ALA A 200 -8.11 8.58 9.58
CA ALA A 200 -9.31 8.15 10.29
C ALA A 200 -10.02 6.97 9.62
N THR A 201 -9.85 6.78 8.32
CA THR A 201 -10.47 5.67 7.57
C THR A 201 -9.93 4.33 8.05
N THR A 202 -8.64 4.26 8.37
CA THR A 202 -7.98 3.04 8.88
C THR A 202 -8.50 2.65 10.27
N ALA A 203 -8.78 3.62 11.14
CA ALA A 203 -9.25 3.37 12.51
C ALA A 203 -10.72 2.87 12.58
N LYS A 204 -11.49 2.99 11.49
CA LYS A 204 -12.89 2.53 11.42
C LYS A 204 -13.05 1.14 10.77
N GLN A 205 -11.97 0.58 10.22
CA GLN A 205 -11.99 -0.72 9.53
C GLN A 205 -11.45 -1.87 10.39
N ILE A 206 -10.98 -1.59 11.62
CA ILE A 206 -10.61 -2.56 12.65
C ILE A 206 -11.74 -2.64 13.69
#